data_056f23d029bef64c5ca07949ea68fe03
#
_entry.id   056f23d029bef64c5ca07949ea68fe03
#
_cell.length_a   1.000
_cell.length_b   1.000
_cell.length_c   1.000
_cell.angle_alpha   90.00
_cell.angle_beta   90.00
_cell.angle_gamma   90.00
#
_symmetry.space_group_name_H-M   'P 1'
#
loop_
_entity.id
_entity.type
_entity.pdbx_description
1 polymer ?
#
loop_
_entity_poly.entity_id
_entity_poly.type
_entity_poly.pdbx_seq_one_letter_code
_entity_poly.pdbx_strand_id
1 'polypeptide(L)'
;MRSVDNSELGRWRELDSIHVLRLLAEHVKEDLSFHPRSSHLTTRWHVHVAGHDWEFLCTGPKFWDVRMDCGGGGAVDLVMHIYGLNFKAAAKLLKDM
;
A
#
# COMPACT_ATOMS: atom_id res chain seq x y z
N MET A 1 -8.16 -13.12 21.56
CA MET A 1 -7.80 -12.34 20.37
C MET A 1 -8.61 -12.83 19.18
N ARG A 2 -9.20 -11.90 18.48
CA ARG A 2 -10.02 -12.22 17.32
C ARG A 2 -9.14 -12.53 16.10
N SER A 3 -9.38 -13.68 15.46
CA SER A 3 -8.65 -14.02 14.24
C SER A 3 -9.22 -13.28 13.03
N VAL A 4 -8.38 -13.15 12.00
CA VAL A 4 -8.78 -12.56 10.73
C VAL A 4 -9.59 -13.59 9.95
N ASP A 5 -10.78 -13.21 9.48
CA ASP A 5 -11.58 -14.10 8.66
C ASP A 5 -11.34 -13.89 7.15
N ASN A 6 -11.87 -14.77 6.34
CA ASN A 6 -11.67 -14.74 4.89
C ASN A 6 -12.34 -13.54 4.22
N SER A 7 -13.44 -13.03 4.77
CA SER A 7 -14.12 -11.85 4.21
C SER A 7 -13.29 -10.60 4.41
N GLU A 8 -12.64 -10.44 5.57
CA GLU A 8 -11.73 -9.32 5.82
C GLU A 8 -10.54 -9.38 4.89
N LEU A 9 -9.91 -10.56 4.72
CA LEU A 9 -8.79 -10.74 3.82
C LEU A 9 -9.17 -10.43 2.37
N GLY A 10 -10.32 -10.89 1.92
CA GLY A 10 -10.81 -10.61 0.57
C GLY A 10 -11.02 -9.13 0.32
N ARG A 11 -11.62 -8.43 1.29
CA ARG A 11 -11.83 -6.99 1.21
C ARG A 11 -10.51 -6.23 1.12
N TRP A 12 -9.53 -6.57 1.96
CA TRP A 12 -8.23 -5.89 1.97
C TRP A 12 -7.44 -6.13 0.69
N ARG A 13 -7.58 -7.31 0.06
CA ARG A 13 -6.90 -7.61 -1.21
C ARG A 13 -7.39 -6.74 -2.36
N GLU A 14 -8.63 -6.27 -2.28
CA GLU A 14 -9.27 -5.49 -3.34
C GLU A 14 -9.11 -3.99 -3.17
N LEU A 15 -8.66 -3.53 -2.00
CA LEU A 15 -8.44 -2.11 -1.77
C LEU A 15 -7.31 -1.59 -2.65
N ASP A 16 -7.55 -0.47 -3.31
CA ASP A 16 -6.50 0.21 -4.07
C ASP A 16 -5.37 0.63 -3.16
N SER A 17 -4.14 0.40 -3.59
CA SER A 17 -2.96 0.75 -2.80
C SER A 17 -2.92 2.24 -2.45
N ILE A 18 -3.30 3.11 -3.38
CA ILE A 18 -3.34 4.55 -3.09
C ILE A 18 -4.39 4.90 -2.04
N HIS A 19 -5.52 4.20 -2.03
CA HIS A 19 -6.54 4.39 -1.00
C HIS A 19 -5.98 4.08 0.40
N VAL A 20 -5.27 2.96 0.52
CA VAL A 20 -4.63 2.56 1.79
C VAL A 20 -3.57 3.59 2.19
N LEU A 21 -2.75 4.04 1.25
CA LEU A 21 -1.72 5.05 1.51
C LEU A 21 -2.33 6.36 2.02
N ARG A 22 -3.46 6.79 1.45
CA ARG A 22 -4.15 8.00 1.90
C ARG A 22 -4.67 7.90 3.33
N LEU A 23 -5.03 6.69 3.76
CA LEU A 23 -5.48 6.47 5.14
C LEU A 23 -4.33 6.47 6.14
N LEU A 24 -3.14 6.03 5.73
CA LEU A 24 -1.99 5.84 6.62
C LEU A 24 -1.02 7.00 6.61
N ALA A 25 -0.86 7.67 5.48
CA ALA A 25 0.20 8.63 5.27
C ALA A 25 -0.14 10.02 5.80
N GLU A 26 0.88 10.72 6.26
CA GLU A 26 0.78 12.13 6.63
C GLU A 26 0.71 13.01 5.39
N HIS A 27 1.34 12.57 4.29
CA HIS A 27 1.41 13.32 3.06
C HIS A 27 1.46 12.38 1.86
N VAL A 28 0.66 12.69 0.84
CA VAL A 28 0.57 11.90 -0.40
C VAL A 28 0.52 12.86 -1.58
N LYS A 29 1.39 12.68 -2.56
CA LYS A 29 1.43 13.53 -3.75
C LYS A 29 1.62 12.69 -5.01
N GLU A 30 0.73 12.83 -5.96
CA GLU A 30 0.85 12.17 -7.26
C GLU A 30 1.91 12.86 -8.12
N ASP A 31 2.73 12.06 -8.79
CA ASP A 31 3.67 12.55 -9.80
C ASP A 31 2.98 12.57 -11.16
N LEU A 32 2.48 13.73 -11.54
CA LEU A 32 1.73 13.91 -12.78
C LEU A 32 2.61 13.84 -14.03
N SER A 33 3.93 13.88 -13.88
CA SER A 33 4.87 13.73 -15.01
C SER A 33 5.13 12.29 -15.38
N PHE A 34 4.67 11.33 -14.57
CA PHE A 34 4.91 9.91 -14.83
C PHE A 34 4.07 9.41 -16.01
N HIS A 35 4.74 8.70 -16.93
CA HIS A 35 4.09 8.05 -18.07
C HIS A 35 4.30 6.54 -17.96
N PRO A 36 3.24 5.77 -17.66
CA PRO A 36 3.37 4.31 -17.50
C PRO A 36 3.69 3.63 -18.84
N ARG A 37 4.56 2.61 -18.78
CA ARG A 37 4.98 1.86 -19.97
C ARG A 37 4.14 0.61 -20.20
N SER A 38 3.75 -0.07 -19.13
CA SER A 38 3.09 -1.38 -19.24
C SER A 38 1.60 -1.33 -18.93
N SER A 39 1.13 -0.35 -18.19
CA SER A 39 -0.29 -0.20 -17.86
C SER A 39 -0.63 1.27 -17.67
N HIS A 40 -1.60 1.76 -18.43
CA HIS A 40 -2.08 3.14 -18.29
C HIS A 40 -2.79 3.39 -16.95
N LEU A 41 -3.08 2.33 -16.20
CA LEU A 41 -3.69 2.43 -14.86
C LEU A 41 -2.65 2.67 -13.76
N THR A 42 -1.37 2.54 -14.07
CA THR A 42 -0.30 2.74 -13.08
C THR A 42 -0.08 4.23 -12.85
N THR A 43 -0.05 4.63 -11.58
CA THR A 43 0.26 5.99 -11.16
C THR A 43 1.49 5.98 -10.24
N ARG A 44 2.22 7.09 -10.20
CA ARG A 44 3.41 7.23 -9.36
C ARG A 44 3.13 8.24 -8.25
N TRP A 45 3.55 7.89 -7.04
CA TRP A 45 3.24 8.67 -5.85
C TRP A 45 4.46 8.88 -4.97
N HIS A 46 4.56 10.06 -4.40
CA HIS A 46 5.50 10.39 -3.33
C HIS A 46 4.70 10.44 -2.04
N VAL A 47 5.13 9.68 -1.04
CA VAL A 47 4.36 9.46 0.17
C VAL A 47 5.27 9.64 1.39
N HIS A 48 4.78 10.34 2.42
CA HIS A 48 5.44 10.40 3.71
C HIS A 48 4.62 9.63 4.73
N VAL A 49 5.14 8.53 5.23
CA VAL A 49 4.47 7.65 6.18
C VAL A 49 5.51 6.91 7.03
N ALA A 50 5.18 6.61 8.26
CA ALA A 50 6.05 5.90 9.20
C ALA A 50 7.41 6.58 9.35
N GLY A 51 7.44 7.92 9.30
CA GLY A 51 8.66 8.71 9.48
C GLY A 51 9.62 8.73 8.30
N HIS A 52 9.22 8.20 7.13
CA HIS A 52 10.06 8.10 5.94
C HIS A 52 9.35 8.59 4.69
N ASP A 53 10.14 8.96 3.69
CA ASP A 53 9.67 9.30 2.35
C ASP A 53 9.77 8.08 1.46
N TRP A 54 8.69 7.80 0.72
CA TRP A 54 8.57 6.64 -0.14
C TRP A 54 8.18 7.08 -1.54
N GLU A 55 8.56 6.27 -2.53
CA GLU A 55 8.08 6.40 -3.90
C GLU A 55 7.44 5.08 -4.32
N PHE A 56 6.16 5.13 -4.67
CA PHE A 56 5.40 3.95 -5.08
C PHE A 56 4.82 4.11 -6.47
N LEU A 57 4.86 3.02 -7.23
CA LEU A 57 3.98 2.84 -8.38
C LEU A 57 2.77 2.06 -7.90
N CYS A 58 1.59 2.56 -8.19
CA CYS A 58 0.33 1.95 -7.74
C CYS A 58 -0.53 1.57 -8.93
N THR A 59 -1.01 0.32 -8.95
CA THR A 59 -1.89 -0.21 -9.99
C THR A 59 -3.00 -1.00 -9.29
N GLY A 60 -4.15 -0.36 -9.03
CA GLY A 60 -5.19 -0.98 -8.22
C GLY A 60 -4.62 -1.39 -6.85
N PRO A 61 -4.84 -2.64 -6.41
CA PRO A 61 -4.28 -3.13 -5.13
C PRO A 61 -2.78 -3.34 -5.14
N LYS A 62 -2.16 -3.41 -6.32
CA LYS A 62 -0.72 -3.68 -6.45
C LYS A 62 0.10 -2.43 -6.21
N PHE A 63 1.28 -2.62 -5.61
CA PHE A 63 2.24 -1.54 -5.41
C PHE A 63 3.65 -2.00 -5.74
N TRP A 64 4.48 -1.05 -6.12
CA TRP A 64 5.91 -1.25 -6.34
C TRP A 64 6.68 -0.14 -5.64
N ASP A 65 7.61 -0.52 -4.76
CA ASP A 65 8.49 0.44 -4.08
C ASP A 65 9.69 0.69 -4.99
N VAL A 66 9.73 1.89 -5.57
CA VAL A 66 10.75 2.24 -6.57
C VAL A 66 12.15 2.25 -5.96
N ARG A 67 12.30 2.70 -4.72
CA ARG A 67 13.60 2.81 -4.06
C ARG A 67 14.14 1.46 -3.62
N MET A 68 13.28 0.59 -3.12
CA MET A 68 13.66 -0.73 -2.63
C MET A 68 13.62 -1.80 -3.72
N ASP A 69 13.07 -1.47 -4.88
CA ASP A 69 12.96 -2.36 -6.04
C ASP A 69 12.20 -3.66 -5.69
N CYS A 70 11.10 -3.52 -4.99
CA CYS A 70 10.23 -4.64 -4.62
C CYS A 70 8.80 -4.18 -4.46
N GLY A 71 7.87 -5.10 -4.51
CA GLY A 71 6.46 -4.78 -4.42
C GLY A 71 5.62 -5.91 -3.89
N GLY A 72 4.30 -5.74 -4.02
CA GLY A 72 3.33 -6.72 -3.56
C GLY A 72 1.94 -6.35 -4.02
N GLY A 73 0.96 -7.05 -3.49
CA GLY A 73 -0.45 -6.83 -3.80
C GLY A 73 -1.31 -6.94 -2.57
N GLY A 74 -2.18 -5.94 -2.39
CA GLY A 74 -3.13 -5.91 -1.30
C GLY A 74 -2.65 -5.11 -0.08
N ALA A 75 -3.63 -4.70 0.74
CA ALA A 75 -3.39 -3.84 1.88
C ALA A 75 -2.46 -4.47 2.93
N VAL A 76 -2.58 -5.77 3.16
CA VAL A 76 -1.73 -6.46 4.14
C VAL A 76 -0.26 -6.39 3.73
N ASP A 77 0.04 -6.71 2.46
CA ASP A 77 1.41 -6.64 1.95
C ASP A 77 1.97 -5.22 2.06
N LEU A 78 1.16 -4.22 1.73
CA LEU A 78 1.57 -2.82 1.78
C LEU A 78 1.91 -2.38 3.22
N VAL A 79 1.06 -2.73 4.18
CA VAL A 79 1.27 -2.40 5.60
C VAL A 79 2.50 -3.12 6.14
N MET A 80 2.67 -4.40 5.80
CA MET A 80 3.86 -5.17 6.19
C MET A 80 5.13 -4.51 5.65
N HIS A 81 5.09 -4.07 4.41
CA HIS A 81 6.22 -3.43 3.75
C HIS A 81 6.60 -2.09 4.40
N ILE A 82 5.61 -1.22 4.61
CA ILE A 82 5.84 0.13 5.15
C ILE A 82 6.34 0.09 6.59
N TYR A 83 5.70 -0.72 7.43
CA TYR A 83 5.97 -0.71 8.88
C TYR A 83 6.91 -1.82 9.33
N GLY A 84 7.33 -2.71 8.43
CA GLY A 84 8.18 -3.84 8.80
C GLY A 84 7.47 -4.83 9.72
N LEU A 85 6.16 -5.00 9.57
CA LEU A 85 5.35 -5.84 10.42
C LEU A 85 5.19 -7.24 9.83
N ASN A 86 4.93 -8.22 10.71
CA ASN A 86 4.47 -9.54 10.26
C ASN A 86 2.98 -9.47 9.90
N PHE A 87 2.47 -10.57 9.34
CA PHE A 87 1.06 -10.65 8.92
C PHE A 87 0.09 -10.33 10.05
N LYS A 88 0.29 -10.90 11.22
CA LYS A 88 -0.61 -10.74 12.36
C LYS A 88 -0.69 -9.28 12.82
N ALA A 89 0.44 -8.62 12.92
CA ALA A 89 0.51 -7.22 13.33
C ALA A 89 -0.09 -6.30 12.27
N ALA A 90 0.18 -6.58 10.98
CA ALA A 90 -0.40 -5.83 9.87
C ALA A 90 -1.92 -5.95 9.84
N ALA A 91 -2.44 -7.17 10.02
CA ALA A 91 -3.89 -7.40 10.06
C ALA A 91 -4.55 -6.65 11.22
N LYS A 92 -3.90 -6.63 12.37
CA LYS A 92 -4.40 -5.88 13.54
C LYS A 92 -4.48 -4.38 13.24
N LEU A 93 -3.45 -3.82 12.62
CA LEU A 93 -3.43 -2.41 12.24
C LEU A 93 -4.59 -2.10 11.28
N LEU A 94 -4.80 -2.94 10.27
CA LEU A 94 -5.88 -2.75 9.30
C LEU A 94 -7.27 -2.85 9.94
N LYS A 95 -7.44 -3.72 10.93
CA LYS A 95 -8.71 -3.81 11.66
C LYS A 95 -9.01 -2.56 12.46
N ASP A 96 -7.97 -1.91 12.97
CA ASP A 96 -8.10 -0.73 13.84
C ASP A 96 -8.21 0.59 13.04
N MET A 97 -8.12 0.51 11.74
CA MET A 97 -8.28 1.68 10.85
C MET A 97 -9.73 2.11 10.70
#